data_806bb791a653442b31763460ec7255ce
#
_entry.id   806bb791a653442b31763460ec7255ce
#
_cell.length_a   1.000
_cell.length_b   1.000
_cell.length_c   1.000
_cell.angle_alpha   90.00
_cell.angle_beta   90.00
_cell.angle_gamma   90.00
#
_symmetry.space_group_name_H-M   'P 1'
#
loop_
_entity.id
_entity.type
_entity.pdbx_description
1 polymer ?
#
loop_
_entity_poly.entity_id
_entity_poly.type
_entity_poly.pdbx_seq_one_letter_code
_entity_poly.pdbx_strand_id
1 'polypeptide(L)'
;MVAKPLYGLLSDAFYIGGAHRVPYILMGVFLQVLGWGPLALIPVAREALPILISCILISNLGASITEVANDALVTEYGQKNRIGGLQSYAFMALAVGGILGNLLGGCFLQKTPPQTMFLVFSVLLSLQLATSSIVREKSLGLLEPSNHNLVKTSIWENTRKQLSDLKTALNEDSISHPLTWIVASIATVPVLSGSIFCYQTQCLHLDPSIIGMSRVIGQIMLLSMTVLYDRYWKEVPMRKLVGAVQFLYASSLLLDFVLVRQINLKLGISNEVFACCFSGLSEILAQFKLLPFSLLLASLCPQGCEGSLTSFLASSLCLSSIVSGFLGVGLASLIGITSGDYSSLPMGILIQFFAALLPLGWIHRVPMSEPIVEKERKQGMSKRTRKNRRVGRVLLGSIYVYRRERESDSQR
;
A
#
# COMPACT_ATOMS: atom_id res chain seq x y z
N MET A 1 -11.23 0.27 8.61
CA MET A 1 -10.53 0.17 7.30
C MET A 1 -11.32 0.84 6.16
N VAL A 2 -12.61 0.55 5.97
CA VAL A 2 -13.45 1.15 4.90
C VAL A 2 -13.61 2.67 5.06
N ALA A 3 -13.54 3.21 6.27
CA ALA A 3 -13.67 4.64 6.55
C ALA A 3 -12.40 5.49 6.27
N LYS A 4 -11.33 4.91 5.75
CA LYS A 4 -10.08 5.62 5.45
C LYS A 4 -10.24 6.89 4.61
N PRO A 5 -11.16 6.98 3.62
CA PRO A 5 -11.34 8.21 2.85
C PRO A 5 -11.74 9.42 3.69
N LEU A 6 -12.47 9.20 4.81
CA LEU A 6 -12.83 10.29 5.72
C LEU A 6 -11.57 10.90 6.38
N TYR A 7 -10.62 10.05 6.77
CA TYR A 7 -9.37 10.51 7.38
C TYR A 7 -8.46 11.19 6.36
N GLY A 8 -8.43 10.70 5.12
CA GLY A 8 -7.72 11.32 4.02
C GLY A 8 -8.25 12.72 3.70
N LEU A 9 -9.57 12.84 3.52
CA LEU A 9 -10.24 14.12 3.30
C LEU A 9 -10.00 15.11 4.45
N LEU A 10 -10.09 14.65 5.70
CA LEU A 10 -9.80 15.47 6.87
C LEU A 10 -8.34 15.94 6.89
N SER A 11 -7.40 15.05 6.61
CA SER A 11 -5.98 15.37 6.56
C SER A 11 -5.65 16.37 5.45
N ASP A 12 -6.33 16.33 4.29
CA ASP A 12 -6.13 17.29 3.20
C ASP A 12 -6.83 18.63 3.46
N ALA A 13 -8.01 18.60 4.13
CA ALA A 13 -8.82 19.79 4.35
C ALA A 13 -8.42 20.59 5.60
N PHE A 14 -7.81 19.96 6.59
CA PHE A 14 -7.62 20.57 7.90
C PHE A 14 -6.16 20.52 8.37
N TYR A 15 -5.58 21.71 8.61
CA TYR A 15 -4.21 21.90 9.06
C TYR A 15 -4.20 22.11 10.59
N ILE A 16 -3.46 21.30 11.30
CA ILE A 16 -3.31 21.39 12.77
C ILE A 16 -1.95 22.02 13.07
N GLY A 17 -1.94 23.21 13.68
CA GLY A 17 -0.69 23.92 14.02
C GLY A 17 0.16 24.31 12.80
N GLY A 18 -0.45 24.44 11.62
CA GLY A 18 0.25 24.76 10.38
C GLY A 18 0.91 23.54 9.69
N ALA A 19 0.70 22.35 10.21
CA ALA A 19 1.12 21.07 9.62
C ALA A 19 -0.12 20.22 9.30
N HIS A 20 -0.07 19.35 8.29
CA HIS A 20 -1.25 18.58 7.94
C HIS A 20 -1.07 17.06 7.86
N ARG A 21 0.14 16.53 7.97
CA ARG A 21 0.40 15.08 8.00
C ARG A 21 0.89 14.59 9.35
N VAL A 22 1.96 15.21 9.88
CA VAL A 22 2.58 14.80 11.15
C VAL A 22 1.60 14.82 12.32
N PRO A 23 0.72 15.83 12.50
CA PRO A 23 -0.25 15.83 13.59
C PRO A 23 -1.22 14.64 13.55
N TYR A 24 -1.64 14.21 12.37
CA TYR A 24 -2.51 13.03 12.21
C TYR A 24 -1.76 11.73 12.51
N ILE A 25 -0.47 11.63 12.13
CA ILE A 25 0.39 10.51 12.51
C ILE A 25 0.50 10.44 14.05
N LEU A 26 0.79 11.56 14.71
CA LEU A 26 0.88 11.63 16.17
C LEU A 26 -0.43 11.21 16.84
N MET A 27 -1.57 11.72 16.37
CA MET A 27 -2.88 11.37 16.91
C MET A 27 -3.17 9.87 16.72
N GLY A 28 -2.86 9.32 15.53
CA GLY A 28 -3.09 7.91 15.25
C GLY A 28 -2.20 6.99 16.10
N VAL A 29 -0.90 7.32 16.26
CA VAL A 29 0.02 6.56 17.11
C VAL A 29 -0.38 6.66 18.59
N PHE A 30 -0.81 7.84 19.04
CA PHE A 30 -1.30 8.03 20.40
C PHE A 30 -2.52 7.15 20.71
N LEU A 31 -3.50 7.06 19.78
CA LEU A 31 -4.64 6.14 19.90
C LEU A 31 -4.20 4.68 19.96
N GLN A 32 -3.17 4.29 19.20
CA GLN A 32 -2.62 2.93 19.27
C GLN A 32 -1.98 2.65 20.64
N VAL A 33 -1.23 3.60 21.20
CA VAL A 33 -0.66 3.47 22.56
C VAL A 33 -1.78 3.35 23.60
N LEU A 34 -2.84 4.15 23.46
CA LEU A 34 -4.04 4.06 24.34
C LEU A 34 -4.76 2.72 24.20
N GLY A 35 -4.73 2.09 23.01
CA GLY A 35 -5.32 0.77 22.83
C GLY A 35 -4.47 -0.36 23.41
N TRP A 36 -3.16 -0.39 23.13
CA TRP A 36 -2.27 -1.47 23.58
C TRP A 36 -1.76 -1.31 25.01
N GLY A 37 -1.62 -0.06 25.53
CA GLY A 37 -1.12 0.21 26.88
C GLY A 37 -1.94 -0.44 27.98
N PRO A 38 -3.25 -0.26 28.04
CA PRO A 38 -4.11 -0.91 29.04
C PRO A 38 -4.04 -2.43 28.99
N LEU A 39 -3.97 -3.03 27.78
CA LEU A 39 -3.84 -4.47 27.62
C LEU A 39 -2.49 -5.01 28.13
N ALA A 40 -1.44 -4.19 28.08
CA ALA A 40 -0.14 -4.53 28.64
C ALA A 40 -0.09 -4.43 30.16
N LEU A 41 -0.68 -3.38 30.74
CA LEU A 41 -0.49 -3.01 32.14
C LEU A 41 -1.59 -3.50 33.08
N ILE A 42 -2.83 -3.62 32.60
CA ILE A 42 -4.01 -3.89 33.43
C ILE A 42 -4.55 -5.30 33.16
N PRO A 43 -4.44 -6.24 34.12
CA PRO A 43 -4.93 -7.61 33.94
C PRO A 43 -6.44 -7.67 33.62
N VAL A 44 -7.25 -6.87 34.34
CA VAL A 44 -8.70 -6.81 34.13
C VAL A 44 -9.10 -6.40 32.72
N ALA A 45 -8.30 -5.56 32.05
CA ALA A 45 -8.58 -5.14 30.67
C ALA A 45 -8.49 -6.30 29.66
N ARG A 46 -7.71 -7.33 29.99
CA ARG A 46 -7.55 -8.54 29.16
C ARG A 46 -8.64 -9.58 29.40
N GLU A 47 -9.16 -9.65 30.62
CA GLU A 47 -10.18 -10.63 31.02
C GLU A 47 -11.58 -10.17 30.66
N ALA A 48 -11.84 -8.86 30.68
CA ALA A 48 -13.12 -8.28 30.33
C ALA A 48 -13.25 -8.13 28.80
N LEU A 49 -14.03 -9.01 28.15
CA LEU A 49 -14.26 -9.03 26.71
C LEU A 49 -14.64 -7.65 26.11
N PRO A 50 -15.55 -6.85 26.71
CA PRO A 50 -15.91 -5.53 26.16
C PRO A 50 -14.74 -4.55 26.15
N ILE A 51 -13.88 -4.58 27.20
CA ILE A 51 -12.70 -3.70 27.30
C ILE A 51 -11.66 -4.12 26.26
N LEU A 52 -11.41 -5.43 26.13
CA LEU A 52 -10.51 -5.98 25.11
C LEU A 52 -10.92 -5.55 23.70
N ILE A 53 -12.20 -5.71 23.36
CA ILE A 53 -12.74 -5.29 22.06
C ILE A 53 -12.56 -3.79 21.84
N SER A 54 -12.88 -2.97 22.86
CA SER A 54 -12.75 -1.52 22.78
C SER A 54 -11.30 -1.09 22.55
N CYS A 55 -10.36 -1.68 23.28
CA CYS A 55 -8.92 -1.42 23.11
C CYS A 55 -8.43 -1.78 21.69
N ILE A 56 -8.85 -2.93 21.16
CA ILE A 56 -8.52 -3.36 19.81
C ILE A 56 -9.13 -2.41 18.77
N LEU A 57 -10.38 -1.98 18.96
CA LEU A 57 -11.04 -1.03 18.05
C LEU A 57 -10.32 0.33 18.02
N ILE A 58 -9.97 0.88 19.20
CA ILE A 58 -9.22 2.14 19.30
C ILE A 58 -7.85 2.01 18.63
N SER A 59 -7.14 0.92 18.87
CA SER A 59 -5.84 0.66 18.22
C SER A 59 -5.98 0.57 16.69
N ASN A 60 -6.97 -0.13 16.17
CA ASN A 60 -7.23 -0.23 14.73
C ASN A 60 -7.64 1.11 14.10
N LEU A 61 -8.40 1.94 14.84
CA LEU A 61 -8.72 3.30 14.43
C LEU A 61 -7.43 4.13 14.29
N GLY A 62 -6.60 4.11 15.33
CA GLY A 62 -5.31 4.79 15.32
C GLY A 62 -4.40 4.32 14.18
N ALA A 63 -4.30 3.01 13.96
CA ALA A 63 -3.53 2.43 12.87
C ALA A 63 -4.03 2.91 11.49
N SER A 64 -5.37 2.97 11.29
CA SER A 64 -5.95 3.45 10.03
C SER A 64 -5.63 4.92 9.76
N ILE A 65 -5.65 5.77 10.78
CA ILE A 65 -5.30 7.20 10.66
C ILE A 65 -3.80 7.34 10.34
N THR A 66 -2.94 6.62 11.06
CA THR A 66 -1.48 6.65 10.85
C THR A 66 -1.11 6.18 9.44
N GLU A 67 -1.71 5.10 8.96
CA GLU A 67 -1.47 4.55 7.63
C GLU A 67 -1.82 5.56 6.54
N VAL A 68 -3.03 6.15 6.59
CA VAL A 68 -3.48 7.15 5.62
C VAL A 68 -2.56 8.38 5.62
N ALA A 69 -2.17 8.88 6.79
CA ALA A 69 -1.32 10.04 6.89
C ALA A 69 0.12 9.76 6.40
N ASN A 70 0.65 8.56 6.64
CA ASN A 70 1.95 8.12 6.14
C ASN A 70 1.95 7.97 4.61
N ASP A 71 0.94 7.32 4.03
CA ASP A 71 0.83 7.13 2.58
C ASP A 71 0.72 8.48 1.86
N ALA A 72 -0.06 9.41 2.42
CA ALA A 72 -0.17 10.76 1.89
C ALA A 72 1.16 11.52 2.00
N LEU A 73 1.87 11.43 3.14
CA LEU A 73 3.18 12.06 3.35
C LEU A 73 4.22 11.54 2.35
N VAL A 74 4.29 10.21 2.14
CA VAL A 74 5.21 9.59 1.16
C VAL A 74 4.90 10.07 -0.25
N THR A 75 3.62 10.15 -0.62
CA THR A 75 3.17 10.62 -1.94
C THR A 75 3.55 12.09 -2.16
N GLU A 76 3.20 12.97 -1.22
CA GLU A 76 3.46 14.40 -1.26
C GLU A 76 4.96 14.71 -1.28
N TYR A 77 5.73 14.06 -0.40
CA TYR A 77 7.17 14.25 -0.34
C TYR A 77 7.87 13.76 -1.63
N GLY A 78 7.43 12.62 -2.15
CA GLY A 78 7.93 12.07 -3.42
C GLY A 78 7.68 12.99 -4.59
N GLN A 79 6.48 13.56 -4.70
CA GLN A 79 6.11 14.51 -5.77
C GLN A 79 6.90 15.82 -5.66
N LYS A 80 6.96 16.40 -4.46
CA LYS A 80 7.62 17.70 -4.24
C LYS A 80 9.11 17.66 -4.51
N ASN A 81 9.79 16.63 -4.00
CA ASN A 81 11.23 16.48 -4.17
C ASN A 81 11.60 15.73 -5.46
N ARG A 82 10.60 15.30 -6.26
CA ARG A 82 10.78 14.52 -7.49
C ARG A 82 11.63 13.26 -7.29
N ILE A 83 11.44 12.61 -6.17
CA ILE A 83 12.06 11.33 -5.86
C ILE A 83 11.16 10.25 -6.46
N GLY A 84 11.47 9.87 -7.72
CA GLY A 84 10.80 8.75 -8.35
C GLY A 84 11.07 7.46 -7.58
N GLY A 85 9.99 6.74 -7.23
CA GLY A 85 10.11 5.45 -6.57
C GLY A 85 10.16 5.49 -5.04
N LEU A 86 9.85 6.60 -4.39
CA LEU A 86 9.75 6.65 -2.93
C LEU A 86 8.75 5.62 -2.38
N GLN A 87 7.70 5.32 -3.14
CA GLN A 87 6.75 4.24 -2.83
C GLN A 87 7.42 2.87 -2.75
N SER A 88 8.42 2.59 -3.62
CA SER A 88 9.18 1.32 -3.54
C SER A 88 9.91 1.19 -2.20
N TYR A 89 10.50 2.27 -1.70
CA TYR A 89 11.15 2.26 -0.38
C TYR A 89 10.13 2.07 0.76
N ALA A 90 8.93 2.64 0.65
CA ALA A 90 7.85 2.40 1.60
C ALA A 90 7.43 0.93 1.61
N PHE A 91 7.30 0.28 0.45
CA PHE A 91 7.02 -1.17 0.35
C PHE A 91 8.18 -2.02 0.88
N MET A 92 9.44 -1.63 0.66
CA MET A 92 10.60 -2.31 1.27
C MET A 92 10.55 -2.22 2.79
N ALA A 93 10.27 -1.04 3.34
CA ALA A 93 10.13 -0.86 4.79
C ALA A 93 8.97 -1.69 5.37
N LEU A 94 7.84 -1.75 4.66
CA LEU A 94 6.70 -2.59 5.03
C LEU A 94 7.09 -4.08 5.06
N ALA A 95 7.81 -4.56 4.05
CA ALA A 95 8.28 -5.95 4.00
C ALA A 95 9.28 -6.26 5.13
N VAL A 96 10.24 -5.38 5.41
CA VAL A 96 11.18 -5.52 6.55
C VAL A 96 10.42 -5.55 7.87
N GLY A 97 9.46 -4.64 8.06
CA GLY A 97 8.58 -4.64 9.22
C GLY A 97 7.78 -5.93 9.35
N GLY A 98 7.29 -6.47 8.24
CA GLY A 98 6.60 -7.75 8.18
C GLY A 98 7.49 -8.94 8.56
N ILE A 99 8.74 -8.97 8.10
CA ILE A 99 9.74 -9.99 8.49
C ILE A 99 9.95 -9.95 10.01
N LEU A 100 10.28 -8.78 10.54
CA LEU A 100 10.54 -8.60 11.97
C LEU A 100 9.30 -8.92 12.81
N GLY A 101 8.13 -8.45 12.39
CA GLY A 101 6.87 -8.68 13.09
C GLY A 101 6.48 -10.17 13.14
N ASN A 102 6.61 -10.90 12.02
CA ASN A 102 6.31 -12.33 11.97
C ASN A 102 7.33 -13.17 12.77
N LEU A 103 8.64 -12.84 12.69
CA LEU A 103 9.67 -13.52 13.48
C LEU A 103 9.47 -13.30 14.98
N LEU A 104 9.36 -12.05 15.40
CA LEU A 104 9.18 -11.71 16.82
C LEU A 104 7.84 -12.25 17.34
N GLY A 105 6.76 -12.07 16.57
CA GLY A 105 5.44 -12.57 16.92
C GLY A 105 5.43 -14.09 17.07
N GLY A 106 6.02 -14.83 16.14
CA GLY A 106 6.14 -16.28 16.22
C GLY A 106 6.97 -16.77 17.42
N CYS A 107 8.12 -16.13 17.68
CA CYS A 107 8.97 -16.47 18.81
C CYS A 107 8.30 -16.17 20.17
N PHE A 108 7.65 -15.00 20.28
CA PHE A 108 6.99 -14.59 21.53
C PHE A 108 5.75 -15.42 21.80
N LEU A 109 4.95 -15.75 20.78
CA LEU A 109 3.70 -16.50 20.95
C LEU A 109 3.93 -17.88 21.57
N GLN A 110 5.07 -18.51 21.27
CA GLN A 110 5.40 -19.85 21.79
C GLN A 110 6.01 -19.83 23.18
N LYS A 111 6.72 -18.77 23.56
CA LYS A 111 7.58 -18.76 24.75
C LYS A 111 7.13 -17.81 25.85
N THR A 112 6.24 -16.87 25.55
CA THR A 112 5.89 -15.80 26.47
C THR A 112 4.37 -15.60 26.61
N PRO A 113 3.89 -15.12 27.78
CA PRO A 113 2.48 -14.81 27.94
C PRO A 113 2.06 -13.64 27.03
N PRO A 114 0.79 -13.58 26.59
CA PRO A 114 0.28 -12.52 25.70
C PRO A 114 0.56 -11.09 26.20
N GLN A 115 0.64 -10.92 27.50
CA GLN A 115 0.97 -9.66 28.14
C GLN A 115 2.29 -9.06 27.64
N THR A 116 3.32 -9.90 27.48
CA THR A 116 4.64 -9.46 27.01
C THR A 116 4.57 -8.94 25.59
N MET A 117 3.75 -9.54 24.75
CA MET A 117 3.53 -9.04 23.37
C MET A 117 2.87 -7.66 23.36
N PHE A 118 1.84 -7.47 24.17
CA PHE A 118 1.18 -6.16 24.29
C PHE A 118 2.14 -5.09 24.82
N LEU A 119 3.01 -5.45 25.76
CA LEU A 119 4.06 -4.56 26.28
C LEU A 119 5.05 -4.17 25.17
N VAL A 120 5.55 -5.13 24.41
CA VAL A 120 6.48 -4.87 23.29
C VAL A 120 5.85 -3.93 22.26
N PHE A 121 4.60 -4.18 21.86
CA PHE A 121 3.89 -3.30 20.93
C PHE A 121 3.71 -1.88 21.53
N SER A 122 3.35 -1.78 22.79
CA SER A 122 3.17 -0.50 23.46
C SER A 122 4.47 0.31 23.55
N VAL A 123 5.60 -0.37 23.83
CA VAL A 123 6.94 0.26 23.84
C VAL A 123 7.35 0.73 22.44
N LEU A 124 7.19 -0.11 21.41
CA LEU A 124 7.52 0.25 20.03
C LEU A 124 6.69 1.44 19.54
N LEU A 125 5.38 1.46 19.84
CA LEU A 125 4.49 2.56 19.50
C LEU A 125 4.83 3.85 20.28
N SER A 126 5.24 3.73 21.55
CA SER A 126 5.71 4.88 22.34
C SER A 126 7.00 5.46 21.77
N LEU A 127 7.91 4.62 21.29
CA LEU A 127 9.12 5.05 20.58
C LEU A 127 8.76 5.73 19.24
N GLN A 128 7.81 5.18 18.49
CA GLN A 128 7.29 5.82 17.28
C GLN A 128 6.65 7.17 17.58
N LEU A 129 5.89 7.29 18.67
CA LEU A 129 5.30 8.55 19.11
C LEU A 129 6.37 9.59 19.41
N ALA A 130 7.41 9.20 20.16
CA ALA A 130 8.54 10.06 20.50
C ALA A 130 9.29 10.53 19.25
N THR A 131 9.62 9.62 18.34
CA THR A 131 10.32 9.98 17.09
C THR A 131 9.47 10.88 16.19
N SER A 132 8.17 10.60 16.07
CA SER A 132 7.25 11.44 15.27
C SER A 132 7.06 12.84 15.86
N SER A 133 7.18 13.01 17.19
CA SER A 133 7.10 14.32 17.85
C SER A 133 8.29 15.23 17.52
N ILE A 134 9.45 14.64 17.21
CA ILE A 134 10.68 15.37 16.87
C ILE A 134 10.64 15.85 15.41
N VAL A 135 9.96 15.11 14.55
CA VAL A 135 9.86 15.42 13.11
C VAL A 135 8.97 16.64 12.90
N ARG A 136 9.50 17.64 12.20
CA ARG A 136 8.76 18.85 11.81
C ARG A 136 8.55 18.86 10.30
N GLU A 137 7.33 19.06 9.84
CA GLU A 137 7.02 19.17 8.39
C GLU A 137 7.78 20.32 7.71
N LYS A 138 8.08 21.38 8.46
CA LYS A 138 8.93 22.49 7.99
C LYS A 138 10.31 22.01 7.56
N SER A 139 10.91 21.07 8.29
CA SER A 139 12.22 20.51 7.93
C SER A 139 12.17 19.62 6.71
N LEU A 140 11.02 19.06 6.37
CA LEU A 140 10.76 18.28 5.16
C LEU A 140 10.48 19.17 3.93
N GLY A 141 10.41 20.50 4.10
CA GLY A 141 10.13 21.45 3.02
C GLY A 141 8.70 21.37 2.49
N LEU A 142 7.77 20.70 3.16
CA LEU A 142 6.40 20.49 2.70
C LEU A 142 5.51 21.73 2.90
N LEU A 143 5.86 22.56 3.88
CA LEU A 143 5.15 23.83 4.10
C LEU A 143 5.56 24.86 3.05
N GLU A 144 4.64 25.26 2.21
CA GLU A 144 4.77 26.51 1.48
C GLU A 144 4.54 27.69 2.42
N PRO A 145 5.30 28.78 2.30
CA PRO A 145 4.98 30.04 2.95
C PRO A 145 3.80 30.65 2.18
N SER A 146 2.62 30.09 2.29
CA SER A 146 1.48 30.59 1.58
C SER A 146 0.39 31.09 2.50
N ASN A 147 0.11 32.38 2.32
CA ASN A 147 -1.16 33.04 2.58
C ASN A 147 -1.88 32.63 3.88
N HIS A 148 -1.63 33.41 4.91
CA HIS A 148 -2.48 33.56 6.09
C HIS A 148 -3.99 33.72 5.80
N ASN A 149 -4.40 33.77 4.53
CA ASN A 149 -5.79 33.92 4.10
C ASN A 149 -6.57 32.61 4.02
N LEU A 150 -5.91 31.42 4.02
CA LEU A 150 -6.60 30.13 3.99
C LEU A 150 -7.20 29.72 5.36
N VAL A 151 -6.79 30.37 6.45
CA VAL A 151 -7.28 30.06 7.81
C VAL A 151 -8.73 30.55 8.04
N LYS A 152 -9.30 31.37 7.16
CA LYS A 152 -10.65 31.94 7.32
C LYS A 152 -11.77 31.25 6.54
N THR A 153 -11.46 30.26 5.68
CA THR A 153 -12.52 29.50 5.01
C THR A 153 -13.12 28.47 5.96
N SER A 154 -14.43 28.33 5.93
CA SER A 154 -15.15 27.34 6.75
C SER A 154 -14.59 25.93 6.50
N ILE A 155 -14.38 25.15 7.55
CA ILE A 155 -13.95 23.73 7.47
C ILE A 155 -14.84 22.97 6.48
N TRP A 156 -16.12 23.27 6.46
CA TRP A 156 -17.11 22.69 5.55
C TRP A 156 -16.84 23.02 4.06
N GLU A 157 -16.47 24.23 3.76
CA GLU A 157 -16.12 24.64 2.37
C GLU A 157 -14.85 23.94 1.90
N ASN A 158 -13.82 23.86 2.75
CA ASN A 158 -12.60 23.14 2.42
C ASN A 158 -12.86 21.65 2.18
N THR A 159 -13.62 21.00 3.05
CA THR A 159 -13.98 19.57 2.89
C THR A 159 -14.80 19.35 1.63
N ARG A 160 -15.75 20.24 1.33
CA ARG A 160 -16.56 20.18 0.10
C ARG A 160 -15.69 20.36 -1.16
N LYS A 161 -14.72 21.26 -1.12
CA LYS A 161 -13.75 21.47 -2.20
C LYS A 161 -12.92 20.20 -2.40
N GLN A 162 -12.34 19.63 -1.34
CA GLN A 162 -11.56 18.38 -1.40
C GLN A 162 -12.38 17.23 -1.96
N LEU A 163 -13.65 17.10 -1.56
CA LEU A 163 -14.53 16.07 -2.11
C LEU A 163 -14.80 16.29 -3.62
N SER A 164 -14.96 17.54 -4.06
CA SER A 164 -15.11 17.88 -5.47
C SER A 164 -13.83 17.57 -6.26
N ASP A 165 -12.66 17.90 -5.71
CA ASP A 165 -11.36 17.67 -6.34
C ASP A 165 -11.09 16.14 -6.43
N LEU A 166 -11.39 15.37 -5.38
CA LEU A 166 -11.34 13.92 -5.41
C LEU A 166 -12.26 13.33 -6.49
N LYS A 167 -13.51 13.80 -6.56
CA LYS A 167 -14.46 13.35 -7.59
C LYS A 167 -13.95 13.63 -9.00
N THR A 168 -13.36 14.81 -9.22
CA THR A 168 -12.76 15.18 -10.50
C THR A 168 -11.58 14.29 -10.85
N ALA A 169 -10.69 14.02 -9.87
CA ALA A 169 -9.56 13.10 -10.05
C ALA A 169 -10.01 11.67 -10.37
N LEU A 170 -11.05 11.18 -9.70
CA LEU A 170 -11.60 9.83 -9.94
C LEU A 170 -12.31 9.70 -11.29
N ASN A 171 -12.81 10.79 -11.85
CA ASN A 171 -13.43 10.79 -13.19
C ASN A 171 -12.40 10.86 -14.32
N GLU A 172 -11.13 11.12 -14.01
CA GLU A 172 -10.07 11.11 -15.01
C GLU A 172 -9.74 9.68 -15.44
N ASP A 173 -9.80 9.41 -16.74
CA ASP A 173 -9.58 8.06 -17.32
C ASP A 173 -8.22 7.48 -16.94
N SER A 174 -7.22 8.31 -16.76
CA SER A 174 -5.87 7.95 -16.36
C SER A 174 -5.79 7.33 -14.95
N ILE A 175 -6.72 7.69 -14.06
CA ILE A 175 -6.84 7.19 -12.68
C ILE A 175 -7.94 6.14 -12.58
N SER A 176 -9.11 6.40 -13.19
CA SER A 176 -10.29 5.55 -13.09
C SER A 176 -10.08 4.15 -13.65
N HIS A 177 -9.48 4.04 -14.83
CA HIS A 177 -9.28 2.73 -15.49
C HIS A 177 -8.33 1.80 -14.72
N PRO A 178 -7.11 2.25 -14.28
CA PRO A 178 -6.24 1.41 -13.46
C PRO A 178 -6.87 1.04 -12.11
N LEU A 179 -7.52 2.01 -11.48
CA LEU A 179 -8.20 1.81 -10.20
C LEU A 179 -9.30 0.75 -10.32
N THR A 180 -10.17 0.86 -11.32
CA THR A 180 -11.23 -0.11 -11.59
C THR A 180 -10.65 -1.48 -11.88
N TRP A 181 -9.56 -1.55 -12.64
CA TRP A 181 -8.92 -2.82 -12.96
C TRP A 181 -8.38 -3.51 -11.71
N ILE A 182 -7.65 -2.80 -10.83
CA ILE A 182 -7.07 -3.40 -9.62
C ILE A 182 -8.15 -3.85 -8.65
N VAL A 183 -9.18 -3.03 -8.43
CA VAL A 183 -10.34 -3.34 -7.58
C VAL A 183 -11.05 -4.60 -8.09
N ALA A 184 -11.38 -4.64 -9.38
CA ALA A 184 -12.02 -5.80 -10.00
C ALA A 184 -11.13 -7.04 -9.95
N SER A 185 -9.81 -6.91 -10.15
CA SER A 185 -8.87 -8.04 -10.11
C SER A 185 -8.75 -8.70 -8.74
N ILE A 186 -9.15 -8.02 -7.67
CA ILE A 186 -9.20 -8.58 -6.31
C ILE A 186 -10.62 -9.10 -6.03
N ALA A 187 -11.63 -8.27 -6.30
CA ALA A 187 -13.02 -8.58 -5.95
C ALA A 187 -13.58 -9.81 -6.66
N THR A 188 -13.13 -10.10 -7.90
CA THR A 188 -13.63 -11.23 -8.69
C THR A 188 -13.07 -12.60 -8.28
N VAL A 189 -11.99 -12.63 -7.51
CA VAL A 189 -11.33 -13.88 -7.11
C VAL A 189 -11.87 -14.36 -5.77
N PRO A 190 -12.59 -15.49 -5.68
CA PRO A 190 -13.06 -16.03 -4.40
C PRO A 190 -11.87 -16.53 -3.58
N VAL A 191 -11.66 -16.00 -2.38
CA VAL A 191 -10.53 -16.36 -1.52
C VAL A 191 -10.87 -17.56 -0.64
N LEU A 192 -10.18 -18.68 -0.83
CA LEU A 192 -10.34 -19.92 -0.06
C LEU A 192 -9.25 -20.13 1.00
N SER A 193 -8.46 -19.09 1.34
CA SER A 193 -7.34 -19.20 2.27
C SER A 193 -7.73 -19.78 3.63
N GLY A 194 -8.92 -19.48 4.14
CA GLY A 194 -9.46 -20.07 5.37
C GLY A 194 -9.65 -21.58 5.27
N SER A 195 -10.28 -22.06 4.18
CA SER A 195 -10.47 -23.50 3.93
C SER A 195 -9.14 -24.24 3.72
N ILE A 196 -8.19 -23.61 3.02
CA ILE A 196 -6.85 -24.16 2.81
C ILE A 196 -6.10 -24.25 4.16
N PHE A 197 -6.17 -23.22 5.00
CA PHE A 197 -5.58 -23.23 6.33
C PHE A 197 -6.17 -24.34 7.21
N CYS A 198 -7.51 -24.50 7.22
CA CYS A 198 -8.16 -25.58 7.96
C CYS A 198 -7.74 -26.95 7.44
N TYR A 199 -7.63 -27.14 6.13
CA TYR A 199 -7.12 -28.37 5.52
C TYR A 199 -5.67 -28.66 5.96
N GLN A 200 -4.79 -27.67 5.92
CA GLN A 200 -3.40 -27.80 6.35
C GLN A 200 -3.26 -28.21 7.81
N THR A 201 -4.08 -27.65 8.69
CA THR A 201 -4.02 -27.92 10.14
C THR A 201 -4.76 -29.19 10.55
N GLN A 202 -5.92 -29.48 9.96
CA GLN A 202 -6.78 -30.60 10.37
C GLN A 202 -6.48 -31.90 9.62
N CYS A 203 -6.19 -31.81 8.31
CA CYS A 203 -5.97 -33.03 7.48
C CYS A 203 -4.48 -33.35 7.31
N LEU A 204 -3.62 -32.32 7.12
CA LEU A 204 -2.19 -32.53 6.96
C LEU A 204 -1.44 -32.51 8.31
N HIS A 205 -2.13 -32.13 9.41
CA HIS A 205 -1.55 -32.00 10.75
C HIS A 205 -0.27 -31.16 10.77
N LEU A 206 -0.20 -30.12 9.92
CA LEU A 206 0.96 -29.23 9.86
C LEU A 206 1.04 -28.39 11.14
N ASP A 207 2.25 -28.31 11.69
CA ASP A 207 2.53 -27.45 12.84
C ASP A 207 2.26 -25.98 12.48
N PRO A 208 1.52 -25.21 13.30
CA PRO A 208 1.34 -23.79 13.12
C PRO A 208 2.63 -22.99 12.95
N SER A 209 3.74 -23.47 13.49
CA SER A 209 5.08 -22.89 13.31
C SER A 209 5.52 -22.86 11.85
N ILE A 210 5.20 -23.92 11.08
CA ILE A 210 5.54 -24.05 9.67
C ILE A 210 4.76 -22.98 8.87
N ILE A 211 3.48 -22.81 9.18
CA ILE A 211 2.63 -21.79 8.56
C ILE A 211 3.14 -20.37 8.91
N GLY A 212 3.59 -20.16 10.15
CA GLY A 212 4.23 -18.92 10.57
C GLY A 212 5.52 -18.63 9.80
N MET A 213 6.37 -19.66 9.62
CA MET A 213 7.62 -19.56 8.88
C MET A 213 7.38 -19.26 7.39
N SER A 214 6.34 -19.84 6.78
CA SER A 214 5.97 -19.55 5.38
C SER A 214 5.66 -18.07 5.16
N ARG A 215 5.05 -17.38 6.14
CA ARG A 215 4.80 -15.93 6.09
C ARG A 215 6.10 -15.14 6.15
N VAL A 216 7.09 -15.56 6.95
CA VAL A 216 8.41 -14.91 6.99
C VAL A 216 9.11 -15.04 5.64
N ILE A 217 9.15 -16.26 5.09
CA ILE A 217 9.71 -16.52 3.74
C ILE A 217 9.00 -15.65 2.71
N GLY A 218 7.68 -15.55 2.82
CA GLY A 218 6.86 -14.70 1.99
C GLY A 218 7.29 -13.23 2.02
N GLN A 219 7.47 -12.65 3.18
CA GLN A 219 7.90 -11.26 3.30
C GLN A 219 9.33 -11.04 2.76
N ILE A 220 10.21 -12.03 2.89
CA ILE A 220 11.55 -11.99 2.27
C ILE A 220 11.43 -11.98 0.73
N MET A 221 10.54 -12.80 0.18
CA MET A 221 10.26 -12.81 -1.27
C MET A 221 9.66 -11.47 -1.73
N LEU A 222 8.72 -10.89 -0.98
CA LEU A 222 8.15 -9.57 -1.27
C LEU A 222 9.24 -8.49 -1.29
N LEU A 223 10.11 -8.48 -0.29
CA LEU A 223 11.25 -7.57 -0.23
C LEU A 223 12.15 -7.72 -1.47
N SER A 224 12.51 -8.97 -1.81
CA SER A 224 13.36 -9.27 -2.97
C SER A 224 12.71 -8.81 -4.28
N MET A 225 11.41 -9.09 -4.48
CA MET A 225 10.66 -8.65 -5.65
C MET A 225 10.55 -7.11 -5.72
N THR A 226 10.38 -6.44 -4.59
CA THR A 226 10.31 -4.97 -4.52
C THR A 226 11.67 -4.33 -4.88
N VAL A 227 12.76 -4.91 -4.41
CA VAL A 227 14.13 -4.47 -4.77
C VAL A 227 14.40 -4.70 -6.26
N LEU A 228 14.02 -5.87 -6.81
CA LEU A 228 14.13 -6.17 -8.23
C LEU A 228 13.31 -5.21 -9.08
N TYR A 229 12.09 -4.89 -8.64
CA TYR A 229 11.25 -3.89 -9.29
C TYR A 229 11.93 -2.52 -9.32
N ASP A 230 12.43 -2.06 -8.18
CA ASP A 230 13.09 -0.76 -8.07
C ASP A 230 14.32 -0.65 -8.96
N ARG A 231 15.08 -1.74 -9.12
CA ARG A 231 16.34 -1.75 -9.85
C ARG A 231 16.21 -2.04 -11.34
N TYR A 232 15.29 -2.92 -11.75
CA TYR A 232 15.23 -3.44 -13.11
C TYR A 232 13.88 -3.25 -13.80
N TRP A 233 12.76 -3.31 -13.06
CA TRP A 233 11.44 -3.40 -13.68
C TRP A 233 10.70 -2.07 -13.80
N LYS A 234 11.27 -0.99 -13.28
CA LYS A 234 10.70 0.36 -13.45
C LYS A 234 10.58 0.80 -14.92
N GLU A 235 11.43 0.24 -15.79
CA GLU A 235 11.43 0.54 -17.21
C GLU A 235 10.42 -0.31 -18.01
N VAL A 236 9.86 -1.34 -17.38
CA VAL A 236 8.87 -2.22 -18.03
C VAL A 236 7.52 -1.50 -18.11
N PRO A 237 6.84 -1.52 -19.28
CA PRO A 237 5.50 -0.97 -19.40
C PRO A 237 4.54 -1.58 -18.37
N MET A 238 3.83 -0.73 -17.62
CA MET A 238 2.97 -1.16 -16.50
C MET A 238 2.01 -2.28 -16.88
N ARG A 239 1.35 -2.19 -18.05
CA ARG A 239 0.43 -3.21 -18.54
C ARG A 239 1.08 -4.59 -18.67
N LYS A 240 2.31 -4.67 -19.17
CA LYS A 240 3.03 -5.95 -19.32
C LYS A 240 3.40 -6.52 -17.96
N LEU A 241 3.91 -5.66 -17.07
CA LEU A 241 4.31 -6.08 -15.72
C LEU A 241 3.11 -6.61 -14.94
N VAL A 242 2.03 -5.82 -14.88
CA VAL A 242 0.81 -6.20 -14.14
C VAL A 242 0.17 -7.46 -14.71
N GLY A 243 0.18 -7.62 -16.06
CA GLY A 243 -0.29 -8.84 -16.71
C GLY A 243 0.53 -10.06 -16.34
N ALA A 244 1.86 -9.94 -16.35
CA ALA A 244 2.75 -11.02 -15.93
C ALA A 244 2.55 -11.40 -14.46
N VAL A 245 2.44 -10.40 -13.57
CA VAL A 245 2.19 -10.63 -12.14
C VAL A 245 0.83 -11.28 -11.92
N GLN A 246 -0.22 -10.85 -12.64
CA GLN A 246 -1.55 -11.46 -12.56
C GLN A 246 -1.54 -12.92 -13.03
N PHE A 247 -0.82 -13.23 -14.10
CA PHE A 247 -0.65 -14.61 -14.57
C PHE A 247 0.11 -15.47 -13.55
N LEU A 248 1.22 -14.94 -12.99
CA LEU A 248 1.98 -15.61 -11.93
C LEU A 248 1.13 -15.84 -10.68
N TYR A 249 0.32 -14.84 -10.29
CA TYR A 249 -0.63 -14.96 -9.18
C TYR A 249 -1.64 -16.09 -9.43
N ALA A 250 -2.27 -16.12 -10.61
CA ALA A 250 -3.17 -17.21 -10.94
C ALA A 250 -2.46 -18.57 -10.89
N SER A 251 -1.27 -18.68 -11.49
CA SER A 251 -0.48 -19.92 -11.50
C SER A 251 -0.07 -20.37 -10.09
N SER A 252 0.21 -19.42 -9.17
CA SER A 252 0.56 -19.77 -7.80
C SER A 252 -0.60 -20.40 -7.01
N LEU A 253 -1.84 -20.11 -7.36
CA LEU A 253 -3.00 -20.76 -6.75
C LEU A 253 -3.05 -22.26 -7.07
N LEU A 254 -2.46 -22.69 -8.20
CA LEU A 254 -2.35 -24.11 -8.53
C LEU A 254 -1.38 -24.87 -7.62
N LEU A 255 -0.49 -24.17 -6.90
CA LEU A 255 0.36 -24.83 -5.91
C LEU A 255 -0.46 -25.35 -4.72
N ASP A 256 -1.51 -24.62 -4.32
CA ASP A 256 -2.44 -25.12 -3.32
C ASP A 256 -3.21 -26.35 -3.83
N PHE A 257 -3.55 -26.41 -5.12
CA PHE A 257 -4.12 -27.62 -5.73
C PHE A 257 -3.14 -28.82 -5.67
N VAL A 258 -1.87 -28.57 -5.95
CA VAL A 258 -0.81 -29.63 -5.84
C VAL A 258 -0.72 -30.17 -4.43
N LEU A 259 -0.77 -29.28 -3.41
CA LEU A 259 -0.73 -29.66 -2.01
C LEU A 259 -1.99 -30.45 -1.61
N VAL A 260 -3.18 -30.00 -1.96
CA VAL A 260 -4.44 -30.65 -1.60
C VAL A 260 -4.60 -32.02 -2.27
N ARG A 261 -4.11 -32.18 -3.49
CA ARG A 261 -4.06 -33.47 -4.18
C ARG A 261 -2.85 -34.33 -3.81
N GLN A 262 -2.00 -33.85 -2.89
CA GLN A 262 -0.78 -34.53 -2.44
C GLN A 262 0.16 -34.95 -3.58
N ILE A 263 0.15 -34.19 -4.68
CA ILE A 263 1.02 -34.44 -5.85
C ILE A 263 2.49 -34.18 -5.46
N ASN A 264 2.74 -33.25 -4.53
CA ASN A 264 4.05 -32.97 -3.96
C ASN A 264 4.72 -34.21 -3.38
N LEU A 265 3.98 -35.13 -2.76
CA LEU A 265 4.52 -36.39 -2.21
C LEU A 265 5.02 -37.32 -3.32
N LYS A 266 4.32 -37.33 -4.49
CA LYS A 266 4.76 -38.08 -5.67
C LYS A 266 6.06 -37.54 -6.26
N LEU A 267 6.35 -36.23 -6.04
CA LEU A 267 7.59 -35.56 -6.41
C LEU A 267 8.69 -35.71 -5.35
N GLY A 268 8.44 -36.42 -4.27
CA GLY A 268 9.39 -36.63 -3.17
C GLY A 268 9.52 -35.42 -2.21
N ILE A 269 8.60 -34.44 -2.28
CA ILE A 269 8.63 -33.25 -1.42
C ILE A 269 7.61 -33.43 -0.30
N SER A 270 8.06 -33.37 0.97
CA SER A 270 7.15 -33.45 2.13
C SER A 270 6.16 -32.28 2.16
N ASN A 271 4.97 -32.49 2.76
CA ASN A 271 3.93 -31.49 2.90
C ASN A 271 4.44 -30.26 3.67
N GLU A 272 5.28 -30.45 4.67
CA GLU A 272 5.87 -29.41 5.49
C GLU A 272 6.77 -28.47 4.67
N VAL A 273 7.71 -29.04 3.91
CA VAL A 273 8.62 -28.27 3.05
C VAL A 273 7.84 -27.55 1.96
N PHE A 274 6.86 -28.23 1.34
CA PHE A 274 6.03 -27.64 0.30
C PHE A 274 5.20 -26.46 0.83
N ALA A 275 4.52 -26.65 1.97
CA ALA A 275 3.75 -25.59 2.60
C ALA A 275 4.63 -24.41 3.03
N CYS A 276 5.79 -24.67 3.63
CA CYS A 276 6.73 -23.64 4.05
C CYS A 276 7.21 -22.76 2.88
N CYS A 277 7.51 -23.36 1.71
CA CYS A 277 8.06 -22.64 0.58
C CYS A 277 7.00 -21.98 -0.31
N PHE A 278 5.83 -22.58 -0.47
CA PHE A 278 4.88 -22.20 -1.53
C PHE A 278 3.51 -21.71 -1.02
N SER A 279 3.09 -22.03 0.20
CA SER A 279 1.75 -21.70 0.70
C SER A 279 1.45 -20.21 0.78
N GLY A 280 2.48 -19.36 0.92
CA GLY A 280 2.33 -17.91 0.97
C GLY A 280 2.55 -17.19 -0.36
N LEU A 281 2.93 -17.91 -1.42
CA LEU A 281 3.37 -17.27 -2.68
C LEU A 281 2.25 -16.46 -3.36
N SER A 282 1.02 -16.97 -3.33
CA SER A 282 -0.13 -16.27 -3.89
C SER A 282 -0.41 -14.94 -3.19
N GLU A 283 -0.31 -14.92 -1.86
CA GLU A 283 -0.50 -13.70 -1.06
C GLU A 283 0.56 -12.64 -1.38
N ILE A 284 1.81 -13.06 -1.54
CA ILE A 284 2.93 -12.18 -1.87
C ILE A 284 2.76 -11.57 -3.26
N LEU A 285 2.38 -12.37 -4.24
CA LEU A 285 2.13 -11.90 -5.60
C LEU A 285 0.94 -10.94 -5.65
N ALA A 286 -0.10 -11.18 -4.82
CA ALA A 286 -1.21 -10.25 -4.66
C ALA A 286 -0.75 -8.92 -4.04
N GLN A 287 0.12 -8.93 -3.03
CA GLN A 287 0.69 -7.72 -2.43
C GLN A 287 1.64 -6.99 -3.40
N PHE A 288 2.52 -7.72 -4.06
CA PHE A 288 3.45 -7.13 -5.05
C PHE A 288 2.72 -6.44 -6.20
N LYS A 289 1.58 -6.96 -6.63
CA LYS A 289 0.74 -6.34 -7.66
C LYS A 289 0.32 -4.91 -7.30
N LEU A 290 0.19 -4.58 -6.02
CA LEU A 290 -0.22 -3.25 -5.57
C LEU A 290 0.88 -2.20 -5.77
N LEU A 291 2.15 -2.58 -5.76
CA LEU A 291 3.28 -1.65 -5.87
C LEU A 291 3.26 -0.83 -7.17
N PRO A 292 3.17 -1.39 -8.39
CA PRO A 292 3.11 -0.58 -9.60
C PRO A 292 1.88 0.33 -9.66
N PHE A 293 0.75 -0.07 -9.06
CA PHE A 293 -0.44 0.78 -8.98
C PHE A 293 -0.27 1.95 -8.01
N SER A 294 0.33 1.74 -6.85
CA SER A 294 0.60 2.82 -5.90
C SER A 294 1.58 3.85 -6.47
N LEU A 295 2.60 3.39 -7.21
CA LEU A 295 3.52 4.27 -7.93
C LEU A 295 2.81 5.09 -9.02
N LEU A 296 1.96 4.45 -9.82
CA LEU A 296 1.19 5.14 -10.86
C LEU A 296 0.29 6.20 -10.24
N LEU A 297 -0.51 5.84 -9.24
CA LEU A 297 -1.41 6.75 -8.55
C LEU A 297 -0.67 7.92 -7.89
N ALA A 298 0.47 7.64 -7.22
CA ALA A 298 1.31 8.68 -6.66
C ALA A 298 1.83 9.66 -7.72
N SER A 299 2.13 9.17 -8.94
CA SER A 299 2.59 10.04 -10.04
C SER A 299 1.49 10.86 -10.71
N LEU A 300 0.24 10.40 -10.66
CA LEU A 300 -0.92 11.04 -11.28
C LEU A 300 -1.74 11.88 -10.30
N CYS A 301 -1.51 11.72 -9.00
CA CYS A 301 -2.26 12.41 -7.96
C CYS A 301 -2.14 13.93 -8.10
N PRO A 302 -3.27 14.66 -8.12
CA PRO A 302 -3.26 16.13 -8.09
C PRO A 302 -2.68 16.65 -6.76
N GLN A 303 -1.97 17.78 -6.82
CA GLN A 303 -1.43 18.41 -5.61
C GLN A 303 -2.56 18.85 -4.67
N GLY A 304 -2.42 18.53 -3.40
CA GLY A 304 -3.41 18.87 -2.36
C GLY A 304 -4.55 17.86 -2.22
N CYS A 305 -4.53 16.73 -2.96
CA CYS A 305 -5.52 15.65 -2.90
C CYS A 305 -4.87 14.29 -2.58
N GLU A 306 -3.60 14.31 -2.11
CA GLU A 306 -2.79 13.10 -1.90
C GLU A 306 -3.41 12.17 -0.87
N GLY A 307 -3.83 12.71 0.28
CA GLY A 307 -4.46 11.93 1.35
C GLY A 307 -5.82 11.37 0.95
N SER A 308 -6.62 12.16 0.25
CA SER A 308 -7.96 11.76 -0.20
C SER A 308 -7.88 10.63 -1.23
N LEU A 309 -6.99 10.73 -2.22
CA LEU A 309 -6.88 9.74 -3.28
C LEU A 309 -6.24 8.43 -2.79
N THR A 310 -5.15 8.51 -2.01
CA THR A 310 -4.48 7.31 -1.46
C THR A 310 -5.39 6.55 -0.49
N SER A 311 -6.12 7.28 0.37
CA SER A 311 -7.08 6.67 1.30
C SER A 311 -8.28 6.05 0.59
N PHE A 312 -8.76 6.67 -0.51
CA PHE A 312 -9.82 6.10 -1.34
C PHE A 312 -9.37 4.80 -2.01
N LEU A 313 -8.14 4.76 -2.55
CA LEU A 313 -7.55 3.52 -3.06
C LEU A 313 -7.50 2.44 -1.98
N ALA A 314 -6.93 2.75 -0.82
CA ALA A 314 -6.80 1.79 0.28
C ALA A 314 -8.16 1.25 0.76
N SER A 315 -9.19 2.10 0.81
CA SER A 315 -10.54 1.69 1.14
C SER A 315 -11.19 0.81 0.07
N SER A 316 -11.00 1.16 -1.20
CA SER A 316 -11.49 0.37 -2.33
C SER A 316 -10.87 -1.03 -2.38
N LEU A 317 -9.57 -1.14 -2.09
CA LEU A 317 -8.87 -2.41 -1.98
C LEU A 317 -9.38 -3.23 -0.78
N CYS A 318 -9.61 -2.59 0.36
CA CYS A 318 -10.19 -3.24 1.54
C CYS A 318 -11.60 -3.80 1.24
N LEU A 319 -12.45 -3.00 0.59
CA LEU A 319 -13.79 -3.43 0.20
C LEU A 319 -13.72 -4.60 -0.80
N SER A 320 -12.81 -4.54 -1.78
CA SER A 320 -12.58 -5.63 -2.73
C SER A 320 -12.18 -6.93 -2.04
N SER A 321 -11.30 -6.84 -1.03
CA SER A 321 -10.88 -8.01 -0.24
C SER A 321 -12.04 -8.60 0.57
N ILE A 322 -12.93 -7.75 1.11
CA ILE A 322 -14.14 -8.20 1.81
C ILE A 322 -15.06 -8.93 0.84
N VAL A 323 -15.32 -8.38 -0.34
CA VAL A 323 -16.15 -9.01 -1.38
C VAL A 323 -15.55 -10.35 -1.80
N SER A 324 -14.23 -10.39 -2.05
CA SER A 324 -13.48 -11.61 -2.38
C SER A 324 -13.60 -12.69 -1.29
N GLY A 325 -13.55 -12.29 0.00
CA GLY A 325 -13.76 -13.18 1.14
C GLY A 325 -15.19 -13.74 1.19
N PHE A 326 -16.20 -12.90 0.99
CA PHE A 326 -17.60 -13.36 0.90
C PHE A 326 -17.82 -14.32 -0.26
N LEU A 327 -17.25 -14.03 -1.43
CA LEU A 327 -17.30 -14.94 -2.57
C LEU A 327 -16.63 -16.28 -2.26
N GLY A 328 -15.52 -16.27 -1.51
CA GLY A 328 -14.81 -17.47 -1.08
C GLY A 328 -15.66 -18.33 -0.13
N VAL A 329 -16.27 -17.72 0.88
CA VAL A 329 -17.18 -18.41 1.80
C VAL A 329 -18.42 -18.94 1.06
N GLY A 330 -19.01 -18.13 0.17
CA GLY A 330 -20.14 -18.53 -0.67
C GLY A 330 -19.78 -19.71 -1.57
N LEU A 331 -18.61 -19.66 -2.23
CA LEU A 331 -18.13 -20.76 -3.06
C LEU A 331 -17.91 -22.03 -2.23
N ALA A 332 -17.25 -21.94 -1.07
CA ALA A 332 -17.02 -23.07 -0.18
C ALA A 332 -18.33 -23.73 0.25
N SER A 333 -19.35 -22.91 0.60
CA SER A 333 -20.68 -23.40 0.95
C SER A 333 -21.39 -24.07 -0.23
N LEU A 334 -21.30 -23.49 -1.45
CA LEU A 334 -21.96 -24.03 -2.64
C LEU A 334 -21.39 -25.39 -3.08
N ILE A 335 -20.07 -25.58 -2.96
CA ILE A 335 -19.40 -26.84 -3.33
C ILE A 335 -19.33 -27.85 -2.18
N GLY A 336 -19.89 -27.51 -1.02
CA GLY A 336 -20.03 -28.41 0.14
C GLY A 336 -18.72 -28.62 0.92
N ILE A 337 -17.80 -27.65 0.94
CA ILE A 337 -16.62 -27.69 1.83
C ILE A 337 -17.09 -27.44 3.26
N THR A 338 -16.91 -28.44 4.13
CA THR A 338 -17.23 -28.36 5.56
C THR A 338 -16.01 -28.73 6.40
N SER A 339 -16.06 -28.39 7.69
CA SER A 339 -15.02 -28.80 8.65
C SER A 339 -14.99 -30.33 8.74
N GLY A 340 -13.94 -30.94 8.20
CA GLY A 340 -13.77 -32.40 8.14
C GLY A 340 -13.99 -33.05 6.76
N ASP A 341 -14.67 -32.37 5.81
CA ASP A 341 -14.80 -32.85 4.43
C ASP A 341 -14.24 -31.80 3.45
N TYR A 342 -13.08 -32.08 2.92
CA TYR A 342 -12.34 -31.23 1.96
C TYR A 342 -12.26 -31.87 0.56
N SER A 343 -13.12 -32.87 0.27
CA SER A 343 -13.11 -33.60 -1.02
C SER A 343 -13.31 -32.67 -2.21
N SER A 344 -14.14 -31.65 -2.06
CA SER A 344 -14.44 -30.65 -3.09
C SER A 344 -13.44 -29.47 -3.14
N LEU A 345 -12.49 -29.36 -2.20
CA LEU A 345 -11.52 -28.24 -2.14
C LEU A 345 -10.70 -28.11 -3.44
N PRO A 346 -10.20 -29.18 -4.10
CA PRO A 346 -9.51 -29.06 -5.37
C PRO A 346 -10.32 -28.35 -6.45
N MET A 347 -11.63 -28.62 -6.51
CA MET A 347 -12.54 -27.96 -7.47
C MET A 347 -12.67 -26.46 -7.14
N GLY A 348 -12.78 -26.11 -5.87
CA GLY A 348 -12.79 -24.71 -5.43
C GLY A 348 -11.53 -23.95 -5.86
N ILE A 349 -10.36 -24.55 -5.71
CA ILE A 349 -9.07 -23.97 -6.13
C ILE A 349 -9.01 -23.78 -7.66
N LEU A 350 -9.53 -24.72 -8.45
CA LEU A 350 -9.61 -24.55 -9.91
C LEU A 350 -10.54 -23.40 -10.30
N ILE A 351 -11.69 -23.25 -9.66
CA ILE A 351 -12.59 -22.11 -9.87
C ILE A 351 -11.88 -20.80 -9.52
N GLN A 352 -11.17 -20.76 -8.39
CA GLN A 352 -10.36 -19.61 -7.99
C GLN A 352 -9.28 -19.27 -9.02
N PHE A 353 -8.58 -20.27 -9.55
CA PHE A 353 -7.59 -20.11 -10.63
C PHE A 353 -8.19 -19.46 -11.87
N PHE A 354 -9.31 -19.99 -12.38
CA PHE A 354 -9.97 -19.42 -13.56
C PHE A 354 -10.51 -18.02 -13.29
N ALA A 355 -11.06 -17.76 -12.10
CA ALA A 355 -11.47 -16.44 -11.70
C ALA A 355 -10.30 -15.44 -11.67
N ALA A 356 -9.11 -15.88 -11.25
CA ALA A 356 -7.90 -15.07 -11.24
C ALA A 356 -7.36 -14.74 -12.64
N LEU A 357 -7.72 -15.51 -13.67
CA LEU A 357 -7.38 -15.20 -15.05
C LEU A 357 -8.34 -14.20 -15.72
N LEU A 358 -9.57 -14.06 -15.22
CA LEU A 358 -10.57 -13.16 -15.81
C LEU A 358 -10.06 -11.71 -16.00
N PRO A 359 -9.36 -11.07 -15.02
CA PRO A 359 -8.88 -9.70 -15.18
C PRO A 359 -7.92 -9.49 -16.34
N LEU A 360 -7.26 -10.55 -16.83
CA LEU A 360 -6.40 -10.47 -18.01
C LEU A 360 -7.21 -10.13 -19.29
N GLY A 361 -8.49 -10.50 -19.35
CA GLY A 361 -9.35 -10.22 -20.49
C GLY A 361 -9.57 -8.73 -20.76
N TRP A 362 -9.54 -7.88 -19.71
CA TRP A 362 -9.68 -6.43 -19.84
C TRP A 362 -8.45 -5.64 -19.40
N ILE A 363 -7.29 -6.26 -19.42
CA ILE A 363 -6.00 -5.60 -19.10
C ILE A 363 -5.69 -4.44 -20.07
N HIS A 364 -6.30 -4.42 -21.26
CA HIS A 364 -6.15 -3.34 -22.23
C HIS A 364 -6.60 -1.98 -21.69
N ARG A 365 -7.47 -1.95 -20.70
CA ARG A 365 -7.92 -0.72 -20.02
C ARG A 365 -6.84 -0.09 -19.13
N VAL A 366 -5.84 -0.87 -18.70
CA VAL A 366 -4.69 -0.34 -17.98
C VAL A 366 -3.82 0.44 -18.97
N PRO A 367 -3.49 1.71 -18.69
CA PRO A 367 -2.72 2.53 -19.64
C PRO A 367 -1.36 1.89 -19.91
N MET A 368 -0.92 1.97 -21.17
CA MET A 368 0.48 1.77 -21.51
C MET A 368 1.24 3.03 -21.09
N SER A 369 1.38 3.27 -19.79
CA SER A 369 2.18 4.38 -19.33
C SER A 369 3.61 4.17 -19.81
N GLU A 370 4.18 5.24 -20.41
CA GLU A 370 5.63 5.29 -20.58
C GLU A 370 6.27 5.03 -19.19
N PRO A 371 7.42 4.32 -19.16
CA PRO A 371 8.13 4.08 -17.91
C PRO A 371 8.26 5.39 -17.13
N ILE A 372 8.00 5.37 -15.84
CA ILE A 372 8.04 6.57 -14.97
C ILE A 372 9.37 7.33 -15.16
N VAL A 373 10.47 6.58 -15.31
CA VAL A 373 11.82 7.08 -15.58
C VAL A 373 11.89 7.85 -16.91
N GLU A 374 11.20 7.40 -17.95
CA GLU A 374 11.20 8.06 -19.26
C GLU A 374 10.36 9.34 -19.25
N LYS A 375 9.25 9.35 -18.51
CA LYS A 375 8.42 10.54 -18.30
C LYS A 375 9.20 11.61 -17.51
N GLU A 376 9.94 11.22 -16.49
CA GLU A 376 10.82 12.11 -15.72
C GLU A 376 11.99 12.62 -16.55
N ARG A 377 12.61 11.76 -17.36
CA ARG A 377 13.70 12.14 -18.29
C ARG A 377 13.23 13.12 -19.36
N LYS A 378 12.02 12.89 -19.95
CA LYS A 378 11.42 13.81 -20.92
C LYS A 378 11.06 15.16 -20.27
N GLN A 379 10.54 15.16 -19.05
CA GLN A 379 10.27 16.38 -18.30
C GLN A 379 11.55 17.12 -17.88
N GLY A 380 12.59 16.39 -17.45
CA GLY A 380 13.91 16.94 -17.15
C GLY A 380 14.58 17.58 -18.38
N MET A 381 14.52 16.91 -19.53
CA MET A 381 15.03 17.43 -20.81
C MET A 381 14.25 18.67 -21.28
N SER A 382 12.92 18.66 -21.19
CA SER A 382 12.07 19.81 -21.54
C SER A 382 12.39 21.04 -20.69
N LYS A 383 12.65 20.85 -19.38
CA LYS A 383 13.03 21.97 -18.48
C LYS A 383 14.44 22.49 -18.75
N ARG A 384 15.38 21.60 -19.07
CA ARG A 384 16.75 21.98 -19.45
C ARG A 384 16.75 22.78 -20.74
N THR A 385 15.96 22.39 -21.74
CA THR A 385 15.78 23.11 -23.00
C THR A 385 15.10 24.46 -22.77
N ARG A 386 14.12 24.54 -21.86
CA ARG A 386 13.42 25.80 -21.52
C ARG A 386 14.34 26.75 -20.75
N LYS A 387 15.19 26.23 -19.85
CA LYS A 387 16.20 27.00 -19.14
C LYS A 387 17.28 27.54 -20.10
N ASN A 388 17.78 26.70 -21.02
CA ASN A 388 18.76 27.11 -22.04
C ASN A 388 18.16 28.15 -23.01
N ARG A 389 16.88 28.04 -23.41
CA ARG A 389 16.19 29.08 -24.20
C ARG A 389 16.03 30.40 -23.44
N ARG A 390 15.81 30.38 -22.12
CA ARG A 390 15.77 31.60 -21.30
C ARG A 390 17.17 32.25 -21.21
N VAL A 391 18.20 31.46 -20.94
CA VAL A 391 19.60 31.96 -20.89
C VAL A 391 20.01 32.50 -22.24
N GLY A 392 19.69 31.82 -23.35
CA GLY A 392 19.94 32.31 -24.69
C GLY A 392 19.24 33.64 -25.04
N ARG A 393 17.97 33.82 -24.57
CA ARG A 393 17.26 35.11 -24.76
C ARG A 393 17.87 36.24 -23.93
N VAL A 394 18.31 35.96 -22.71
CA VAL A 394 18.98 36.95 -21.85
C VAL A 394 20.31 37.36 -22.45
N LEU A 395 21.11 36.39 -22.94
CA LEU A 395 22.38 36.68 -23.63
C LEU A 395 22.19 37.47 -24.94
N LEU A 396 21.20 37.11 -25.77
CA LEU A 396 20.86 37.87 -26.97
C LEU A 396 20.35 39.29 -26.64
N GLY A 397 19.56 39.44 -25.59
CA GLY A 397 19.12 40.75 -25.09
C GLY A 397 20.30 41.62 -24.62
N SER A 398 21.25 41.08 -23.87
CA SER A 398 22.49 41.79 -23.46
C SER A 398 23.37 42.19 -24.64
N ILE A 399 23.50 41.33 -25.65
CA ILE A 399 24.27 41.64 -26.86
C ILE A 399 23.63 42.78 -27.67
N TYR A 400 22.29 42.78 -27.74
CA TYR A 400 21.54 43.85 -28.43
C TYR A 400 21.64 45.21 -27.71
N VAL A 401 21.61 45.21 -26.37
CA VAL A 401 21.82 46.44 -25.57
C VAL A 401 23.24 46.97 -25.74
N TYR A 402 24.24 46.10 -25.64
CA TYR A 402 25.64 46.47 -25.77
C TYR A 402 26.00 46.99 -27.18
N ARG A 403 25.35 46.48 -28.23
CA ARG A 403 25.52 46.96 -29.61
C ARG A 403 24.89 48.33 -29.80
N ARG A 404 23.74 48.60 -29.17
CA ARG A 404 23.05 49.88 -29.25
C ARG A 404 23.78 50.98 -28.51
N GLU A 405 24.43 50.70 -27.40
CA GLU A 405 25.28 51.64 -26.68
C GLU A 405 26.53 51.98 -27.48
N ARG A 406 27.14 51.04 -28.16
CA ARG A 406 28.31 51.27 -29.01
C ARG A 406 28.00 52.08 -30.27
N GLU A 407 26.80 51.93 -30.83
CA GLU A 407 26.35 52.75 -31.98
C GLU A 407 25.99 54.19 -31.57
N SER A 408 25.55 54.41 -30.34
CA SER A 408 25.30 55.74 -29.80
C SER A 408 26.57 56.52 -29.42
N ASP A 409 27.61 55.82 -28.98
CA ASP A 409 28.95 56.44 -28.68
C ASP A 409 29.76 56.76 -29.96
N SER A 410 29.48 56.08 -31.07
CA SER A 410 30.13 56.36 -32.35
C SER A 410 29.53 57.54 -33.14
N GLN A 411 28.40 58.06 -32.64
CA GLN A 411 27.71 59.22 -33.23
C GLN A 411 27.88 60.52 -32.41
N ARG A 412 28.64 60.46 -31.32
CA ARG A 412 29.16 61.63 -30.60
C ARG A 412 30.65 61.81 -30.89
#